data_c84b1cd05dff9ee41bc7a15d675b0676
#
_entry.id   c84b1cd05dff9ee41bc7a15d675b0676
#
_cell.length_a   1.000
_cell.length_b   1.000
_cell.length_c   1.000
_cell.angle_alpha   90.00
_cell.angle_beta   90.00
_cell.angle_gamma   90.00
#
_symmetry.space_group_name_H-M   'P 1'
#
loop_
_entity.id
_entity.type
_entity.pdbx_description
1 polymer ?
#
loop_
_entity_poly.entity_id
_entity_poly.type
_entity_poly.pdbx_seq_one_letter_code
_entity_poly.pdbx_strand_id
1 'polypeptide(L)' 'MNDPDLMSAFGDPEVMAALQDVMSNPANLAKHQANPKVGPIIAKMMAKMNGNR' A
#
# COMPACT_ATOMS: atom_id res chain seq x y z
N MET A 1 16.59 -1.77 2.26
CA MET A 1 15.42 -1.60 1.44
C MET A 1 15.11 -0.16 1.19
N ASN A 2 15.59 0.34 0.09
CA ASN A 2 15.49 1.77 -0.18
C ASN A 2 14.60 2.00 -1.39
N ASP A 3 13.31 1.92 -1.15
CA ASP A 3 12.35 2.22 -2.19
C ASP A 3 11.74 3.59 -1.87
N PRO A 4 12.13 4.63 -2.63
CA PRO A 4 11.66 5.98 -2.33
C PRO A 4 10.14 6.12 -2.45
N ASP A 5 9.51 5.31 -3.28
CA ASP A 5 8.06 5.34 -3.39
C ASP A 5 7.40 4.87 -2.10
N LEU A 6 7.94 3.79 -1.52
CA LEU A 6 7.39 3.28 -0.27
C LEU A 6 7.69 4.23 0.89
N MET A 7 8.87 4.82 0.90
CA MET A 7 9.22 5.75 1.95
C MET A 7 8.33 6.99 1.88
N SER A 8 8.06 7.48 0.68
CA SER A 8 7.14 8.60 0.50
C SER A 8 5.75 8.24 0.95
N ALA A 9 5.35 6.99 0.71
CA ALA A 9 4.01 6.54 1.07
C ALA A 9 3.81 6.59 2.58
N PHE A 10 4.83 6.24 3.35
CA PHE A 10 4.71 6.25 4.80
C PHE A 10 4.54 7.65 5.36
N GLY A 11 4.93 8.66 4.60
CA GLY A 11 4.72 10.04 4.99
C GLY A 11 3.40 10.62 4.51
N ASP A 12 2.63 9.83 3.77
CA ASP A 12 1.37 10.31 3.19
C ASP A 12 0.20 9.83 4.06
N PRO A 13 -0.55 10.77 4.67
CA PRO A 13 -1.66 10.37 5.53
C PRO A 13 -2.75 9.60 4.82
N GLU A 14 -2.94 9.85 3.54
CA GLU A 14 -3.94 9.11 2.77
C GLU A 14 -3.56 7.65 2.64
N VAL A 15 -2.29 7.39 2.40
CA VAL A 15 -1.79 6.03 2.29
C VAL A 15 -1.88 5.32 3.63
N MET A 16 -1.51 6.00 4.70
CA MET A 16 -1.59 5.40 6.03
C MET A 16 -3.04 5.08 6.40
N ALA A 17 -3.96 5.97 6.06
CA ALA A 17 -5.37 5.71 6.31
C ALA A 17 -5.86 4.49 5.54
N ALA A 18 -5.40 4.36 4.30
CA ALA A 18 -5.78 3.21 3.48
C ALA A 18 -5.26 1.91 4.07
N LEU A 19 -4.03 1.92 4.55
CA LEU A 19 -3.45 0.74 5.17
C LEU A 19 -4.21 0.34 6.42
N GLN A 20 -4.56 1.31 7.25
CA GLN A 20 -5.34 1.02 8.45
C GLN A 20 -6.72 0.47 8.09
N ASP A 21 -7.32 1.01 7.04
CA ASP A 21 -8.62 0.55 6.59
C ASP A 21 -8.55 -0.91 6.14
N VAL A 22 -7.52 -1.27 5.41
CA VAL A 22 -7.34 -2.64 4.95
C VAL A 22 -7.10 -3.58 6.13
N MET A 23 -6.37 -3.12 7.13
CA MET A 23 -6.11 -3.95 8.30
C MET A 23 -7.40 -4.21 9.10
N SER A 24 -8.26 -3.22 9.17
CA SER A 24 -9.54 -3.36 9.85
C SER A 24 -10.55 -4.15 9.02
N ASN A 25 -10.50 -3.95 7.72
CA ASN A 25 -11.46 -4.57 6.82
C ASN A 25 -10.77 -4.97 5.53
N PRO A 26 -10.25 -6.19 5.45
CA PRO A 26 -9.50 -6.62 4.27
C PRO A 26 -10.31 -6.60 2.98
N ALA A 27 -11.63 -6.60 3.08
CA ALA A 27 -12.47 -6.49 1.88
C ALA A 27 -12.27 -5.15 1.16
N ASN A 28 -11.81 -4.14 1.88
CA ASN A 28 -11.56 -2.83 1.29
C ASN A 28 -10.28 -2.78 0.47
N LEU A 29 -9.48 -3.83 0.50
CA LEU A 29 -8.24 -3.88 -0.27
C LEU A 29 -8.50 -3.66 -1.76
N ALA A 30 -9.52 -4.33 -2.29
CA ALA A 30 -9.85 -4.19 -3.71
C ALA A 30 -10.20 -2.74 -4.05
N LYS A 31 -10.89 -2.07 -3.14
CA LYS A 31 -11.25 -0.68 -3.34
C LYS A 31 -10.00 0.21 -3.42
N HIS A 32 -9.05 -0.02 -2.55
CA HIS A 32 -7.83 0.77 -2.53
C HIS A 32 -6.92 0.43 -3.70
N GLN A 33 -6.96 -0.82 -4.16
CA GLN A 33 -6.18 -1.20 -5.33
C GLN A 33 -6.62 -0.45 -6.58
N ALA A 34 -7.89 -0.06 -6.63
CA ALA A 34 -8.40 0.72 -7.76
C ALA A 34 -8.02 2.20 -7.64
N ASN A 35 -7.51 2.62 -6.51
CA ASN A 35 -7.12 4.00 -6.31
C ASN A 35 -5.82 4.29 -7.05
N PRO A 36 -5.79 5.31 -7.94
CA PRO A 36 -4.58 5.59 -8.73
C PRO A 36 -3.39 6.03 -7.89
N LYS A 37 -3.60 6.46 -6.67
CA LYS A 37 -2.52 6.89 -5.80
C LYS A 37 -2.08 5.76 -4.88
N VAL A 38 -3.02 5.09 -4.25
CA VAL A 38 -2.73 4.06 -3.26
C VAL A 38 -2.50 2.70 -3.91
N GLY A 39 -3.21 2.42 -4.99
CA GLY A 39 -3.13 1.12 -5.65
C GLY A 39 -1.72 0.69 -6.00
N PRO A 40 -0.95 1.53 -6.71
CA PRO A 40 0.43 1.15 -7.06
C PRO A 40 1.31 0.93 -5.83
N ILE A 41 1.07 1.67 -4.75
CA ILE A 41 1.83 1.50 -3.53
C ILE A 41 1.52 0.15 -2.89
N ILE A 42 0.27 -0.21 -2.85
CA ILE A 42 -0.13 -1.51 -2.32
C ILE A 42 0.47 -2.63 -3.15
N ALA A 43 0.44 -2.48 -4.46
CA ALA A 43 1.02 -3.48 -5.36
C ALA A 43 2.51 -3.65 -5.11
N LYS A 44 3.21 -2.55 -4.87
CA LYS A 44 4.63 -2.62 -4.56
C LYS A 44 4.91 -3.35 -3.26
N MET A 45 4.11 -3.07 -2.25
CA MET A 45 4.28 -3.74 -0.97
C MET A 45 4.07 -5.23 -1.12
N MET A 46 3.04 -5.61 -1.84
CA MET A 46 2.76 -7.03 -2.06
C MET A 46 3.87 -7.70 -2.85
N ALA A 47 4.39 -7.02 -3.86
CA ALA A 47 5.47 -7.56 -4.66
C ALA A 47 6.72 -7.78 -3.82
N LYS A 48 7.00 -6.86 -2.90
CA LYS A 48 8.15 -7.01 -2.02
C LYS A 48 8.00 -8.18 -1.08
N MET A 49 6.80 -8.37 -0.56
CA MET A 49 6.56 -9.49 0.33
C MET A 49 6.66 -10.82 -0.40
N ASN A 50 6.16 -10.87 -1.62
CA ASN A 50 6.18 -12.11 -2.39
C ASN A 50 7.53 -12.37 -3.04
N GLY A 51 8.21 -11.33 -3.44
CA GLY A 51 9.47 -11.45 -4.14
C GLY A 51 10.68 -11.51 -3.24
N ASN A 52 10.47 -11.45 -1.94
CA ASN A 52 11.56 -11.44 -0.98
C ASN A 52 12.02 -12.85 -0.69
N ARG A 53 13.08 -13.22 -1.29
CA ARG A 53 13.62 -14.57 -1.18
C ARG A 53 15.02 -14.56 -0.67
#